data_6c36462d926afa8988d8102fb936ca2c
#
_entry.id   6c36462d926afa8988d8102fb936ca2c
#
_cell.length_a   1.000
_cell.length_b   1.000
_cell.length_c   1.000
_cell.angle_alpha   90.00
_cell.angle_beta   90.00
_cell.angle_gamma   90.00
#
_symmetry.space_group_name_H-M   'P 1'
#
loop_
_entity.id
_entity.type
_entity.pdbx_description
1 polymer ?
#
loop_
_entity_poly.entity_id
_entity_poly.type
_entity_poly.pdbx_seq_one_letter_code
_entity_poly.pdbx_strand_id
1 'polypeptide(L)'
;MKKQLLLGILIFSLFSSLLAQTGYTIKDLNITGMENTSEAKLKKELTLQKKSVWEKLLFWKKANQYYEADLISDLEFIENFYQKEGFLDVQVDSEVKENSDKETVEIEFIVQENNPVLMEQINYKLQVTEPEDISKLQPLLTELKQDFPFKEGSRFRDEELLLVKNELENWLVMEGYAYQKVSYNLHLKKELNLVIIDFNLKTGPLCYFGETTFKGVEEVPYSILKKQLDPPGKIYSEKYLRNLQRKLQSLGMFQYVTVRGDLEEQHANPVPIQVNLKEALRYSVKFGVGYGQEDKFRTSITVTKLGFLGGIRKAVFYAKYSSLEPYNLSLKLTQPGLFYQNGTLILNPYVRKEEETNYTRSKMGSLVTYQLGLGRYMTTYLNYGIDWNNIKTASPLLEDDLISQGKGDYRQSSATIGLVYDDSEPMFSPLHGWYFSSGLTWGGIGFHSDYHYTKTSSEVRKYTTLYKQLVLAARVQGGFMKPLRSGEVTPIADRFYAGGSNSVRGWSRFNLGPKSADNLPLGGNSLLVSSVELRYPIWNILSGVVFCDAGNVWTGTYDHNLTQFKYSGGGGLRISTPLGPIRVDVSTPFSESNKKIQFYLNIGEAF
;
A
#
# COMPACT_ATOMS: atom_id res chain seq x y z
N MET A 1 -18.43 -44.62 38.05
CA MET A 1 -17.59 -43.49 37.65
C MET A 1 -16.08 -43.64 37.85
N LYS A 2 -15.57 -44.25 38.95
CA LYS A 2 -14.10 -44.42 39.16
C LYS A 2 -13.39 -45.40 38.22
N LYS A 3 -14.07 -46.42 37.67
CA LYS A 3 -13.46 -47.40 36.72
C LYS A 3 -13.34 -46.88 35.28
N GLN A 4 -14.15 -45.91 34.88
CA GLN A 4 -14.04 -45.29 33.54
C GLN A 4 -12.96 -44.19 33.47
N LEU A 5 -12.65 -43.54 34.60
CA LEU A 5 -11.55 -42.56 34.68
C LEU A 5 -10.16 -43.23 34.63
N LEU A 6 -10.04 -44.44 35.22
CA LEU A 6 -8.79 -45.24 35.21
C LEU A 6 -8.50 -45.81 33.80
N LEU A 7 -9.54 -46.18 33.05
CA LEU A 7 -9.37 -46.66 31.67
C LEU A 7 -8.97 -45.54 30.72
N GLY A 8 -9.48 -44.31 30.91
CA GLY A 8 -9.09 -43.13 30.16
C GLY A 8 -7.64 -42.70 30.37
N ILE A 9 -7.14 -42.81 31.61
CA ILE A 9 -5.74 -42.50 31.96
C ILE A 9 -4.78 -43.57 31.42
N LEU A 10 -5.20 -44.85 31.43
CA LEU A 10 -4.37 -45.94 30.89
C LEU A 10 -4.29 -45.89 29.32
N ILE A 11 -5.35 -45.49 28.64
CA ILE A 11 -5.35 -45.28 27.17
C ILE A 11 -4.51 -44.04 26.79
N PHE A 12 -4.55 -42.99 27.62
CA PHE A 12 -3.72 -41.78 27.37
C PHE A 12 -2.22 -42.05 27.64
N SER A 13 -1.88 -42.94 28.59
CA SER A 13 -0.48 -43.33 28.84
C SER A 13 0.07 -44.32 27.81
N LEU A 14 -0.78 -45.10 27.13
CA LEU A 14 -0.39 -45.99 26.04
C LEU A 14 -0.25 -45.29 24.70
N PHE A 15 -0.95 -44.14 24.51
CA PHE A 15 -0.75 -43.30 23.32
C PHE A 15 0.45 -42.33 23.41
N SER A 16 0.95 -42.07 24.63
CA SER A 16 2.15 -41.24 24.85
C SER A 16 3.47 -42.00 24.70
N SER A 17 3.44 -43.31 24.59
CA SER A 17 4.66 -44.14 24.45
C SER A 17 4.98 -44.58 23.00
N LEU A 18 4.19 -44.13 22.00
CA LEU A 18 4.37 -44.58 20.62
C LEU A 18 4.93 -43.53 19.68
N LEU A 19 5.40 -42.37 20.16
CA LEU A 19 6.05 -41.35 19.33
C LEU A 19 7.13 -40.57 20.10
N ALA A 20 8.05 -41.28 20.71
CA ALA A 20 9.34 -40.69 21.08
C ALA A 20 10.42 -41.23 20.14
N GLN A 21 10.35 -40.90 18.87
CA GLN A 21 11.57 -40.76 18.09
C GLN A 21 12.24 -39.49 18.64
N THR A 22 13.26 -39.65 19.46
CA THR A 22 14.16 -38.59 19.91
C THR A 22 14.93 -38.11 18.69
N GLY A 23 14.35 -37.10 17.99
CA GLY A 23 15.00 -36.47 16.86
C GLY A 23 16.11 -35.55 17.37
N TYR A 24 17.30 -35.66 16.78
CA TYR A 24 18.39 -34.74 17.03
C TYR A 24 17.97 -33.31 16.67
N THR A 25 18.41 -32.32 17.47
CA THR A 25 18.18 -30.91 17.20
C THR A 25 19.28 -30.33 16.30
N ILE A 26 18.93 -29.58 15.27
CA ILE A 26 19.89 -28.93 14.38
C ILE A 26 20.59 -27.80 15.13
N LYS A 27 21.89 -28.00 15.42
CA LYS A 27 22.77 -27.02 16.07
C LYS A 27 23.36 -26.05 15.08
N ASP A 28 23.85 -26.56 13.96
CA ASP A 28 24.43 -25.79 12.88
C ASP A 28 24.10 -26.37 11.50
N LEU A 29 24.01 -25.48 10.51
CA LEU A 29 23.77 -25.82 9.11
C LEU A 29 24.63 -24.90 8.24
N ASN A 30 25.59 -25.49 7.53
CA ASN A 30 26.52 -24.78 6.66
C ASN A 30 26.44 -25.33 5.23
N ILE A 31 26.74 -24.46 4.25
CA ILE A 31 26.86 -24.84 2.86
C ILE A 31 28.23 -24.34 2.39
N THR A 32 29.07 -25.24 1.90
CA THR A 32 30.41 -24.94 1.45
C THR A 32 30.59 -25.21 -0.04
N GLY A 33 31.60 -24.61 -0.67
CA GLY A 33 31.88 -24.77 -2.11
C GLY A 33 31.05 -23.90 -3.04
N MET A 34 30.30 -22.93 -2.50
CA MET A 34 29.51 -21.98 -3.28
C MET A 34 30.35 -20.81 -3.77
N GLU A 35 30.47 -20.63 -5.08
CA GLU A 35 31.22 -19.52 -5.68
C GLU A 35 30.29 -18.48 -6.35
N ASN A 36 29.22 -18.94 -6.97
CA ASN A 36 28.39 -18.13 -7.88
C ASN A 36 26.98 -17.84 -7.40
N THR A 37 26.62 -18.28 -6.19
CA THR A 37 25.27 -18.13 -5.63
C THR A 37 25.31 -17.64 -4.18
N SER A 38 24.19 -17.08 -3.71
CA SER A 38 24.08 -16.56 -2.34
C SER A 38 23.61 -17.64 -1.37
N GLU A 39 24.48 -17.99 -0.42
CA GLU A 39 24.18 -18.92 0.67
C GLU A 39 22.88 -18.53 1.43
N ALA A 40 22.68 -17.24 1.66
CA ALA A 40 21.50 -16.74 2.37
C ALA A 40 20.18 -16.99 1.61
N LYS A 41 20.21 -16.96 0.27
CA LYS A 41 19.04 -17.25 -0.57
C LYS A 41 18.71 -18.75 -0.45
N LEU A 42 19.71 -19.60 -0.57
CA LEU A 42 19.53 -21.05 -0.54
C LEU A 42 19.09 -21.55 0.84
N LYS A 43 19.76 -21.14 1.92
CA LYS A 43 19.41 -21.53 3.30
C LYS A 43 17.98 -21.18 3.69
N LYS A 44 17.40 -20.15 3.12
CA LYS A 44 16.03 -19.73 3.41
C LYS A 44 14.96 -20.69 2.85
N GLU A 45 15.29 -21.39 1.79
CA GLU A 45 14.38 -22.28 1.06
C GLU A 45 14.49 -23.75 1.53
N LEU A 46 15.56 -24.10 2.27
CA LEU A 46 15.76 -25.46 2.79
C LEU A 46 14.70 -25.82 3.85
N THR A 47 14.34 -27.10 3.90
CA THR A 47 13.48 -27.68 4.92
C THR A 47 14.19 -27.72 6.27
N LEU A 48 15.46 -28.14 6.29
CA LEU A 48 16.32 -28.14 7.46
C LEU A 48 16.80 -26.73 7.76
N GLN A 49 16.45 -26.19 8.91
CA GLN A 49 16.81 -24.83 9.30
C GLN A 49 17.34 -24.77 10.72
N LYS A 50 18.38 -23.98 10.94
CA LYS A 50 18.90 -23.65 12.27
C LYS A 50 17.95 -22.65 12.94
N LYS A 51 17.70 -22.80 14.25
CA LYS A 51 17.00 -21.78 15.03
C LYS A 51 17.71 -20.43 14.97
N SER A 52 16.98 -19.41 14.62
CA SER A 52 17.41 -18.02 14.76
C SER A 52 17.75 -17.67 16.21
N VAL A 53 18.67 -16.72 16.44
CA VAL A 53 19.05 -16.23 17.77
C VAL A 53 17.80 -15.77 18.56
N TRP A 54 16.83 -15.18 17.88
CA TRP A 54 15.57 -14.73 18.47
C TRP A 54 14.60 -15.87 18.79
N GLU A 55 14.60 -16.93 18.00
CA GLU A 55 13.81 -18.14 18.29
C GLU A 55 14.36 -18.94 19.49
N LYS A 56 15.64 -18.77 19.79
CA LYS A 56 16.25 -19.32 21.02
C LYS A 56 15.76 -18.61 22.28
N LEU A 57 15.34 -17.34 22.19
CA LEU A 57 14.71 -16.59 23.29
C LEU A 57 13.24 -16.98 23.52
N LEU A 58 12.59 -17.57 22.51
CA LEU A 58 11.20 -18.01 22.56
C LEU A 58 11.15 -19.49 23.00
N PHE A 59 11.30 -19.73 24.30
CA PHE A 59 11.37 -21.08 24.93
C PHE A 59 10.16 -21.98 24.64
N TRP A 60 9.06 -21.45 24.10
CA TRP A 60 7.86 -22.23 23.70
C TRP A 60 7.89 -22.75 22.26
N LYS A 61 8.81 -22.32 21.41
CA LYS A 61 9.00 -22.90 20.08
C LYS A 61 9.85 -24.16 20.16
N LYS A 62 9.30 -25.30 19.69
CA LYS A 62 10.05 -26.56 19.58
C LYS A 62 11.29 -26.36 18.71
N ALA A 63 12.37 -27.05 19.02
CA ALA A 63 13.57 -27.10 18.18
C ALA A 63 13.24 -27.75 16.83
N ASN A 64 13.89 -27.29 15.77
CA ASN A 64 13.80 -27.98 14.49
C ASN A 64 14.50 -29.32 14.64
N GLN A 65 13.78 -30.39 14.42
CA GLN A 65 14.29 -31.75 14.50
C GLN A 65 14.91 -32.15 13.15
N TYR A 66 15.97 -32.93 13.21
CA TYR A 66 16.61 -33.53 12.06
C TYR A 66 15.88 -34.85 11.70
N TYR A 67 15.54 -34.95 10.41
CA TYR A 67 15.05 -36.18 9.81
C TYR A 67 15.87 -36.47 8.55
N GLU A 68 16.29 -37.71 8.37
CA GLU A 68 17.08 -38.14 7.20
C GLU A 68 16.32 -37.92 5.88
N ALA A 69 14.99 -38.06 5.90
CA ALA A 69 14.14 -37.75 4.75
C ALA A 69 14.22 -36.28 4.31
N ASP A 70 14.31 -35.35 5.28
CA ASP A 70 14.45 -33.92 4.99
C ASP A 70 15.84 -33.62 4.42
N LEU A 71 16.90 -34.32 4.87
CA LEU A 71 18.24 -34.19 4.33
C LEU A 71 18.28 -34.60 2.85
N ILE A 72 17.67 -35.74 2.51
CA ILE A 72 17.61 -36.22 1.12
C ILE A 72 16.83 -35.22 0.26
N SER A 73 15.71 -34.72 0.77
CA SER A 73 14.91 -33.71 0.07
C SER A 73 15.68 -32.40 -0.16
N ASP A 74 16.46 -31.96 0.82
CA ASP A 74 17.28 -30.75 0.71
C ASP A 74 18.46 -30.95 -0.25
N LEU A 75 19.08 -32.13 -0.30
CA LEU A 75 20.10 -32.46 -1.31
C LEU A 75 19.54 -32.37 -2.74
N GLU A 76 18.38 -33.01 -2.99
CA GLU A 76 17.71 -32.93 -4.28
C GLU A 76 17.28 -31.49 -4.61
N PHE A 77 16.86 -30.72 -3.61
CA PHE A 77 16.50 -29.32 -3.79
C PHE A 77 17.73 -28.49 -4.20
N ILE A 78 18.87 -28.64 -3.52
CA ILE A 78 20.12 -27.92 -3.85
C ILE A 78 20.58 -28.28 -5.26
N GLU A 79 20.59 -29.57 -5.61
CA GLU A 79 20.97 -30.01 -6.96
C GLU A 79 20.07 -29.38 -8.04
N ASN A 80 18.75 -29.48 -7.88
CA ASN A 80 17.77 -28.87 -8.79
C ASN A 80 17.90 -27.34 -8.87
N PHE A 81 18.22 -26.68 -7.75
CA PHE A 81 18.45 -25.24 -7.72
C PHE A 81 19.65 -24.86 -8.60
N TYR A 82 20.77 -25.57 -8.46
CA TYR A 82 21.95 -25.31 -9.26
C TYR A 82 21.76 -25.66 -10.73
N GLN A 83 21.05 -26.74 -11.05
CA GLN A 83 20.71 -27.09 -12.42
C GLN A 83 19.87 -25.98 -13.10
N LYS A 84 18.91 -25.40 -12.41
CA LYS A 84 18.13 -24.23 -12.89
C LYS A 84 18.98 -22.96 -13.04
N GLU A 85 20.01 -22.83 -12.22
CA GLU A 85 20.99 -21.73 -12.32
C GLU A 85 22.04 -21.99 -13.41
N GLY A 86 21.97 -23.13 -14.14
CA GLY A 86 22.81 -23.46 -15.28
C GLY A 86 24.02 -24.32 -14.96
N PHE A 87 24.15 -24.90 -13.78
CA PHE A 87 25.22 -25.83 -13.40
C PHE A 87 24.72 -27.28 -13.51
N LEU A 88 24.70 -27.83 -14.73
CA LEU A 88 24.07 -29.13 -14.98
C LEU A 88 24.88 -30.32 -14.38
N ASP A 89 26.18 -30.16 -14.21
CA ASP A 89 27.08 -31.18 -13.68
C ASP A 89 27.41 -30.96 -12.20
N VAL A 90 26.55 -30.21 -11.47
CA VAL A 90 26.73 -29.97 -10.04
C VAL A 90 26.71 -31.30 -9.27
N GLN A 91 27.57 -31.40 -8.26
CA GLN A 91 27.56 -32.50 -7.31
C GLN A 91 27.31 -31.93 -5.91
N VAL A 92 26.40 -32.54 -5.21
CA VAL A 92 26.00 -32.11 -3.85
C VAL A 92 26.09 -33.30 -2.91
N ASP A 93 26.97 -33.19 -1.91
CA ASP A 93 27.13 -34.16 -0.86
C ASP A 93 26.78 -33.54 0.50
N SER A 94 26.63 -34.38 1.52
CA SER A 94 26.40 -33.90 2.88
C SER A 94 27.26 -34.64 3.90
N GLU A 95 27.78 -33.90 4.87
CA GLU A 95 28.39 -34.46 6.09
C GLU A 95 27.46 -34.15 7.29
N VAL A 96 27.09 -35.20 8.02
CA VAL A 96 26.25 -35.10 9.22
C VAL A 96 27.08 -35.53 10.42
N LYS A 97 27.33 -34.62 11.36
CA LYS A 97 28.04 -34.88 12.63
C LYS A 97 27.09 -34.92 13.79
N GLU A 98 26.85 -36.10 14.33
CA GLU A 98 25.97 -36.30 15.47
C GLU A 98 26.75 -36.17 16.79
N ASN A 99 26.14 -35.46 17.74
CA ASN A 99 26.60 -35.42 19.13
C ASN A 99 25.56 -36.05 20.02
N SER A 100 25.78 -37.32 20.38
CA SER A 100 24.85 -38.15 21.17
C SER A 100 24.66 -37.62 22.59
N ASP A 101 25.69 -37.00 23.20
CA ASP A 101 25.62 -36.49 24.58
C ASP A 101 24.72 -35.26 24.70
N LYS A 102 24.55 -34.49 23.61
CA LYS A 102 23.75 -33.24 23.54
C LYS A 102 22.49 -33.37 22.68
N GLU A 103 22.25 -34.54 22.10
CA GLU A 103 21.15 -34.79 21.16
C GLU A 103 21.10 -33.70 20.05
N THR A 104 22.28 -33.34 19.50
CA THR A 104 22.38 -32.30 18.47
C THR A 104 23.11 -32.82 17.23
N VAL A 105 22.77 -32.24 16.09
CA VAL A 105 23.39 -32.53 14.81
C VAL A 105 23.92 -31.24 14.15
N GLU A 106 25.12 -31.34 13.56
CA GLU A 106 25.70 -30.33 12.69
C GLU A 106 25.70 -30.90 11.26
N ILE A 107 25.15 -30.12 10.32
CA ILE A 107 24.96 -30.53 8.93
C ILE A 107 25.78 -29.60 8.06
N GLU A 108 26.59 -30.18 7.19
CA GLU A 108 27.35 -29.45 6.19
C GLU A 108 27.00 -30.00 4.79
N PHE A 109 26.43 -29.14 3.93
CA PHE A 109 26.26 -29.45 2.52
C PHE A 109 27.51 -29.01 1.76
N ILE A 110 28.05 -29.89 0.96
CA ILE A 110 29.26 -29.68 0.18
C ILE A 110 28.85 -29.62 -1.29
N VAL A 111 28.99 -28.45 -1.90
CA VAL A 111 28.58 -28.20 -3.29
C VAL A 111 29.83 -28.10 -4.16
N GLN A 112 29.87 -28.86 -5.24
CA GLN A 112 30.86 -28.72 -6.33
C GLN A 112 30.09 -28.21 -7.55
N GLU A 113 30.16 -26.87 -7.79
CA GLU A 113 29.36 -26.23 -8.84
C GLU A 113 29.76 -26.69 -10.25
N ASN A 114 31.02 -27.04 -10.48
CA ASN A 114 31.60 -27.32 -11.81
C ASN A 114 31.39 -26.15 -12.80
N ASN A 115 31.52 -26.39 -14.10
CA ASN A 115 31.40 -25.32 -15.09
C ASN A 115 29.93 -25.04 -15.44
N PRO A 116 29.50 -23.77 -15.45
CA PRO A 116 28.15 -23.41 -15.87
C PRO A 116 27.98 -23.59 -17.38
N VAL A 117 26.76 -23.87 -17.80
CA VAL A 117 26.39 -23.85 -19.22
C VAL A 117 26.24 -22.40 -19.68
N LEU A 118 26.92 -22.05 -20.79
CA LEU A 118 26.87 -20.73 -21.40
C LEU A 118 25.99 -20.75 -22.67
N MET A 119 25.34 -19.65 -22.95
CA MET A 119 24.56 -19.46 -24.16
C MET A 119 25.47 -19.19 -25.36
N GLU A 120 25.58 -20.13 -26.31
CA GLU A 120 26.36 -19.97 -27.52
C GLU A 120 25.67 -19.10 -28.55
N GLN A 121 24.38 -19.37 -28.77
CA GLN A 121 23.57 -18.68 -29.78
C GLN A 121 22.10 -18.65 -29.38
N ILE A 122 21.43 -17.56 -29.72
CA ILE A 122 20.01 -17.37 -29.47
C ILE A 122 19.30 -16.99 -30.77
N ASN A 123 18.50 -17.91 -31.30
CA ASN A 123 17.80 -17.73 -32.55
C ASN A 123 16.32 -17.43 -32.31
N TYR A 124 15.77 -16.53 -33.10
CA TYR A 124 14.34 -16.17 -33.05
C TYR A 124 13.75 -16.34 -34.44
N LYS A 125 12.88 -17.34 -34.60
CA LYS A 125 12.20 -17.65 -35.84
C LYS A 125 10.75 -17.15 -35.77
N LEU A 126 10.48 -16.04 -36.43
CA LEU A 126 9.13 -15.48 -36.54
C LEU A 126 8.40 -16.14 -37.71
N GLN A 127 7.24 -16.76 -37.42
CA GLN A 127 6.35 -17.35 -38.39
C GLN A 127 5.01 -16.59 -38.34
N VAL A 128 4.71 -15.83 -39.38
CA VAL A 128 3.49 -15.02 -39.50
C VAL A 128 2.48 -15.74 -40.37
N THR A 129 1.19 -15.46 -40.16
CA THR A 129 0.12 -15.95 -40.99
C THR A 129 0.02 -15.12 -42.27
N GLU A 130 0.12 -13.79 -42.16
CA GLU A 130 0.06 -12.88 -43.31
C GLU A 130 1.47 -12.33 -43.58
N PRO A 131 2.00 -12.46 -44.81
CA PRO A 131 3.39 -12.03 -45.10
C PRO A 131 3.69 -10.55 -44.79
N GLU A 132 2.68 -9.68 -44.84
CA GLU A 132 2.79 -8.24 -44.57
C GLU A 132 3.16 -7.94 -43.09
N ASP A 133 2.78 -8.83 -42.18
CA ASP A 133 3.06 -8.68 -40.74
C ASP A 133 4.55 -8.79 -40.42
N ILE A 134 5.35 -9.44 -41.24
CA ILE A 134 6.82 -9.53 -41.06
C ILE A 134 7.44 -8.14 -41.02
N SER A 135 7.06 -7.29 -41.97
CA SER A 135 7.63 -5.93 -42.10
C SER A 135 7.32 -5.07 -40.86
N LYS A 136 6.21 -5.32 -40.18
CA LYS A 136 5.79 -4.64 -38.95
C LYS A 136 6.49 -5.24 -37.73
N LEU A 137 6.46 -6.55 -37.59
CA LEU A 137 6.88 -7.23 -36.36
C LEU A 137 8.39 -7.40 -36.22
N GLN A 138 9.12 -7.58 -37.31
CA GLN A 138 10.57 -7.81 -37.28
C GLN A 138 11.38 -6.66 -36.64
N PRO A 139 11.11 -5.37 -36.96
CA PRO A 139 11.75 -4.25 -36.27
C PRO A 139 11.45 -4.21 -34.78
N LEU A 140 10.18 -4.42 -34.38
CA LEU A 140 9.74 -4.42 -32.98
C LEU A 140 10.39 -5.55 -32.18
N LEU A 141 10.50 -6.75 -32.77
CA LEU A 141 11.21 -7.85 -32.16
C LEU A 141 12.69 -7.54 -31.96
N THR A 142 13.30 -6.80 -32.91
CA THR A 142 14.72 -6.40 -32.81
C THR A 142 14.94 -5.42 -31.67
N GLU A 143 14.02 -4.50 -31.45
CA GLU A 143 14.03 -3.59 -30.31
C GLU A 143 13.82 -4.33 -28.99
N LEU A 144 12.79 -5.18 -28.92
CA LEU A 144 12.46 -5.96 -27.71
C LEU A 144 13.63 -6.83 -27.21
N LYS A 145 14.40 -7.44 -28.13
CA LYS A 145 15.57 -8.26 -27.77
C LYS A 145 16.66 -7.52 -27.01
N GLN A 146 16.74 -6.19 -27.13
CA GLN A 146 17.77 -5.40 -26.45
C GLN A 146 17.56 -5.38 -24.94
N ASP A 147 16.30 -5.51 -24.50
CA ASP A 147 15.89 -5.46 -23.09
C ASP A 147 15.93 -6.85 -22.42
N PHE A 148 16.18 -7.92 -23.16
CA PHE A 148 16.20 -9.26 -22.58
C PHE A 148 17.36 -9.46 -21.60
N PRO A 149 17.14 -10.17 -20.49
CA PRO A 149 18.11 -10.31 -19.41
C PRO A 149 19.35 -11.12 -19.81
N PHE A 150 19.22 -12.03 -20.78
CA PHE A 150 20.31 -12.89 -21.21
C PHE A 150 20.84 -12.56 -22.61
N LYS A 151 22.13 -12.79 -22.81
CA LYS A 151 22.86 -12.53 -24.06
C LYS A 151 23.80 -13.71 -24.38
N GLU A 152 24.21 -13.80 -25.64
CA GLU A 152 25.22 -14.77 -26.04
C GLU A 152 26.50 -14.62 -25.19
N GLY A 153 27.05 -15.71 -24.75
CA GLY A 153 28.19 -15.79 -23.82
C GLY A 153 27.85 -15.65 -22.35
N SER A 154 26.58 -15.30 -21.98
CA SER A 154 26.15 -15.28 -20.59
C SER A 154 25.72 -16.68 -20.11
N ARG A 155 25.68 -16.86 -18.79
CA ARG A 155 25.26 -18.11 -18.16
C ARG A 155 23.78 -18.38 -18.43
N PHE A 156 23.46 -19.62 -18.79
CA PHE A 156 22.10 -20.09 -18.95
C PHE A 156 21.38 -20.18 -17.60
N ARG A 157 20.11 -19.71 -17.54
CA ARG A 157 19.22 -19.84 -16.38
C ARG A 157 17.81 -20.11 -16.84
N ASP A 158 17.18 -21.13 -16.25
CA ASP A 158 15.79 -21.49 -16.57
C ASP A 158 14.81 -20.35 -16.31
N GLU A 159 14.99 -19.60 -15.23
CA GLU A 159 14.12 -18.47 -14.88
C GLU A 159 14.15 -17.39 -15.97
N GLU A 160 15.34 -17.03 -16.47
CA GLU A 160 15.49 -16.03 -17.52
C GLU A 160 14.90 -16.51 -18.85
N LEU A 161 15.04 -17.79 -19.18
CA LEU A 161 14.42 -18.41 -20.36
C LEU A 161 12.89 -18.30 -20.33
N LEU A 162 12.29 -18.63 -19.18
CA LEU A 162 10.84 -18.54 -18.99
C LEU A 162 10.35 -17.10 -19.01
N LEU A 163 11.11 -16.15 -18.45
CA LEU A 163 10.80 -14.72 -18.51
C LEU A 163 10.76 -14.25 -19.97
N VAL A 164 11.79 -14.55 -20.76
CA VAL A 164 11.83 -14.14 -22.18
C VAL A 164 10.72 -14.79 -22.98
N LYS A 165 10.42 -16.09 -22.75
CA LYS A 165 9.27 -16.75 -23.40
C LYS A 165 7.97 -16.02 -23.10
N ASN A 166 7.71 -15.70 -21.83
CA ASN A 166 6.49 -15.00 -21.40
C ASN A 166 6.44 -13.56 -21.96
N GLU A 167 7.57 -12.87 -22.04
CA GLU A 167 7.64 -11.54 -22.66
C GLU A 167 7.32 -11.58 -24.16
N LEU A 168 7.83 -12.55 -24.89
CA LEU A 168 7.53 -12.76 -26.31
C LEU A 168 6.05 -13.08 -26.52
N GLU A 169 5.45 -13.94 -25.67
CA GLU A 169 4.02 -14.24 -25.70
C GLU A 169 3.18 -12.99 -25.45
N ASN A 170 3.49 -12.24 -24.38
CA ASN A 170 2.78 -11.00 -24.04
C ASN A 170 2.93 -9.94 -25.12
N TRP A 171 4.11 -9.77 -25.70
CA TRP A 171 4.35 -8.83 -26.78
C TRP A 171 3.47 -9.13 -28.00
N LEU A 172 3.41 -10.38 -28.47
CA LEU A 172 2.55 -10.77 -29.59
C LEU A 172 1.07 -10.51 -29.30
N VAL A 173 0.60 -10.81 -28.08
CA VAL A 173 -0.77 -10.52 -27.67
C VAL A 173 -1.05 -9.02 -27.61
N MET A 174 -0.07 -8.21 -27.22
CA MET A 174 -0.21 -6.74 -27.23
C MET A 174 -0.29 -6.17 -28.64
N GLU A 175 0.37 -6.80 -29.62
CA GLU A 175 0.31 -6.43 -31.04
C GLU A 175 -0.96 -6.94 -31.76
N GLY A 176 -1.82 -7.71 -31.08
CA GLY A 176 -3.11 -8.16 -31.61
C GLY A 176 -3.20 -9.64 -31.99
N TYR A 177 -2.18 -10.42 -31.71
CA TYR A 177 -2.14 -11.84 -32.06
C TYR A 177 -2.59 -12.71 -30.88
N ALA A 178 -3.91 -12.84 -30.67
CA ALA A 178 -4.48 -13.55 -29.52
C ALA A 178 -4.17 -15.06 -29.52
N TYR A 179 -4.01 -15.69 -30.69
CA TYR A 179 -3.73 -17.13 -30.86
C TYR A 179 -2.25 -17.43 -31.07
N GLN A 180 -1.38 -16.53 -30.63
CA GLN A 180 0.06 -16.72 -30.71
C GLN A 180 0.50 -17.98 -29.95
N LYS A 181 1.61 -18.57 -30.38
CA LYS A 181 2.27 -19.67 -29.69
C LYS A 181 3.78 -19.50 -29.75
N VAL A 182 4.39 -19.32 -28.59
CA VAL A 182 5.85 -19.28 -28.46
C VAL A 182 6.34 -20.59 -27.85
N SER A 183 7.23 -21.24 -28.56
CA SER A 183 7.93 -22.44 -28.10
C SER A 183 9.44 -22.23 -28.24
N TYR A 184 10.21 -23.01 -27.54
CA TYR A 184 11.66 -23.02 -27.66
C TYR A 184 12.19 -24.45 -27.71
N ASN A 185 13.35 -24.62 -28.34
CA ASN A 185 14.14 -25.84 -28.32
C ASN A 185 15.52 -25.51 -27.76
N LEU A 186 16.04 -26.39 -26.91
CA LEU A 186 17.37 -26.29 -26.33
C LEU A 186 18.25 -27.35 -26.95
N HIS A 187 19.37 -26.93 -27.53
CA HIS A 187 20.41 -27.82 -28.09
C HIS A 187 21.66 -27.73 -27.22
N LEU A 188 21.75 -28.64 -26.25
CA LEU A 188 22.86 -28.70 -25.30
C LEU A 188 24.05 -29.43 -25.91
N LYS A 189 25.22 -28.78 -25.98
CA LYS A 189 26.53 -29.36 -26.31
C LYS A 189 27.28 -29.67 -25.01
N LYS A 190 27.00 -30.83 -24.40
CA LYS A 190 27.49 -31.19 -23.05
C LYS A 190 29.02 -31.10 -22.93
N GLU A 191 29.76 -31.58 -23.90
CA GLU A 191 31.23 -31.57 -23.85
C GLU A 191 31.85 -30.18 -23.79
N LEU A 192 31.13 -29.15 -24.22
CA LEU A 192 31.57 -27.76 -24.27
C LEU A 192 30.89 -26.88 -23.22
N ASN A 193 29.92 -27.40 -22.48
CA ASN A 193 29.03 -26.63 -21.60
C ASN A 193 28.40 -25.44 -22.32
N LEU A 194 27.90 -25.68 -23.55
CA LEU A 194 27.23 -24.64 -24.36
C LEU A 194 25.81 -25.04 -24.71
N VAL A 195 24.91 -24.05 -24.80
CA VAL A 195 23.53 -24.25 -25.22
C VAL A 195 23.17 -23.29 -26.35
N ILE A 196 22.48 -23.81 -27.37
CA ILE A 196 21.82 -23.01 -28.41
C ILE A 196 20.32 -23.00 -28.10
N ILE A 197 19.71 -21.81 -28.14
CA ILE A 197 18.30 -21.62 -27.87
C ILE A 197 17.61 -21.18 -29.14
N ASP A 198 16.64 -21.97 -29.61
CA ASP A 198 15.82 -21.67 -30.79
C ASP A 198 14.39 -21.33 -30.38
N PHE A 199 14.05 -20.04 -30.32
CA PHE A 199 12.68 -19.58 -30.12
C PHE A 199 11.89 -19.65 -31.43
N ASN A 200 10.73 -20.32 -31.40
CA ASN A 200 9.80 -20.37 -32.51
C ASN A 200 8.53 -19.60 -32.15
N LEU A 201 8.33 -18.45 -32.77
CA LEU A 201 7.23 -17.53 -32.55
C LEU A 201 6.20 -17.71 -33.69
N LYS A 202 5.05 -18.29 -33.41
CA LYS A 202 3.91 -18.37 -34.34
C LYS A 202 2.90 -17.30 -33.95
N THR A 203 2.60 -16.37 -34.86
CA THR A 203 1.67 -15.28 -34.55
C THR A 203 0.21 -15.74 -34.50
N GLY A 204 -0.18 -16.65 -35.39
CA GLY A 204 -1.59 -16.82 -35.73
C GLY A 204 -2.14 -15.61 -36.50
N PRO A 205 -3.46 -15.50 -36.71
CA PRO A 205 -4.07 -14.37 -37.38
C PRO A 205 -4.11 -13.12 -36.52
N LEU A 206 -4.12 -11.94 -37.14
CA LEU A 206 -4.41 -10.68 -36.44
C LEU A 206 -5.89 -10.70 -36.01
N CYS A 207 -6.13 -10.45 -34.72
CA CYS A 207 -7.44 -10.61 -34.10
C CYS A 207 -8.10 -9.25 -33.79
N TYR A 208 -9.42 -9.25 -33.77
CA TYR A 208 -10.27 -8.12 -33.41
C TYR A 208 -11.16 -8.48 -32.22
N PHE A 209 -11.61 -7.48 -31.45
CA PHE A 209 -12.58 -7.72 -30.38
C PHE A 209 -13.96 -8.05 -30.94
N GLY A 210 -14.53 -9.15 -30.46
CA GLY A 210 -15.89 -9.60 -30.72
C GLY A 210 -16.90 -9.13 -29.68
N GLU A 211 -18.01 -9.85 -29.57
CA GLU A 211 -19.04 -9.57 -28.58
C GLU A 211 -18.55 -9.82 -27.15
N THR A 212 -19.02 -8.98 -26.24
CA THR A 212 -18.71 -9.11 -24.81
C THR A 212 -19.89 -9.71 -24.06
N THR A 213 -19.65 -10.84 -23.41
CA THR A 213 -20.62 -11.53 -22.54
C THR A 213 -20.30 -11.28 -21.08
N PHE A 214 -21.32 -10.96 -20.28
CA PHE A 214 -21.20 -10.77 -18.85
C PHE A 214 -21.85 -11.94 -18.11
N LYS A 215 -21.10 -12.59 -17.19
CA LYS A 215 -21.59 -13.69 -16.35
C LYS A 215 -21.51 -13.28 -14.87
N GLY A 216 -22.49 -13.72 -14.07
CA GLY A 216 -22.52 -13.45 -12.62
C GLY A 216 -23.05 -12.06 -12.25
N VAL A 217 -23.85 -11.44 -13.12
CA VAL A 217 -24.57 -10.19 -12.89
C VAL A 217 -25.99 -10.52 -12.42
N GLU A 218 -26.34 -10.06 -11.23
CA GLU A 218 -27.67 -10.31 -10.64
C GLU A 218 -28.51 -9.04 -10.56
N GLU A 219 -27.92 -7.94 -10.13
CA GLU A 219 -28.64 -6.74 -9.76
C GLU A 219 -28.07 -5.44 -10.37
N VAL A 220 -26.82 -5.44 -10.81
CA VAL A 220 -26.22 -4.28 -11.47
C VAL A 220 -26.81 -4.15 -12.88
N PRO A 221 -27.40 -2.99 -13.23
CA PRO A 221 -28.00 -2.82 -14.56
C PRO A 221 -27.01 -3.06 -15.69
N TYR A 222 -27.37 -3.92 -16.63
CA TYR A 222 -26.53 -4.31 -17.78
C TYR A 222 -26.12 -3.08 -18.63
N SER A 223 -26.97 -2.06 -18.69
CA SER A 223 -26.68 -0.79 -19.38
C SER A 223 -25.47 -0.06 -18.81
N ILE A 224 -25.19 -0.21 -17.52
CA ILE A 224 -24.02 0.40 -16.87
C ILE A 224 -22.73 -0.31 -17.28
N LEU A 225 -22.78 -1.64 -17.40
CA LEU A 225 -21.65 -2.46 -17.84
C LEU A 225 -21.31 -2.17 -19.31
N LYS A 226 -22.34 -2.12 -20.16
CA LYS A 226 -22.15 -1.78 -21.58
C LYS A 226 -21.49 -0.43 -21.81
N LYS A 227 -21.77 0.58 -20.97
CA LYS A 227 -21.13 1.90 -21.05
C LYS A 227 -19.62 1.88 -20.79
N GLN A 228 -19.10 0.80 -20.19
CA GLN A 228 -17.66 0.66 -19.95
C GLN A 228 -16.91 0.07 -21.13
N LEU A 229 -17.65 -0.51 -22.10
CA LEU A 229 -17.09 -1.12 -23.28
C LEU A 229 -16.71 -0.05 -24.32
N ASP A 230 -15.61 -0.28 -24.98
CA ASP A 230 -15.28 0.42 -26.22
C ASP A 230 -16.06 -0.19 -27.40
N PRO A 231 -16.21 0.53 -28.53
CA PRO A 231 -16.85 -0.02 -29.72
C PRO A 231 -16.18 -1.32 -30.20
N PRO A 232 -16.94 -2.30 -30.71
CA PRO A 232 -16.39 -3.51 -31.29
C PRO A 232 -15.56 -3.23 -32.53
N GLY A 233 -14.74 -4.21 -32.96
CA GLY A 233 -13.92 -4.11 -34.19
C GLY A 233 -12.55 -3.43 -34.02
N LYS A 234 -12.14 -3.08 -32.80
CA LYS A 234 -10.75 -2.69 -32.51
C LYS A 234 -9.84 -3.92 -32.49
N ILE A 235 -8.56 -3.71 -32.80
CA ILE A 235 -7.53 -4.75 -32.69
C ILE A 235 -7.50 -5.28 -31.25
N TYR A 236 -7.43 -6.60 -31.11
CA TYR A 236 -7.33 -7.29 -29.84
C TYR A 236 -6.10 -6.80 -29.05
N SER A 237 -6.25 -6.56 -27.78
CA SER A 237 -5.14 -6.11 -26.93
C SER A 237 -5.39 -6.49 -25.47
N GLU A 238 -4.43 -7.17 -24.87
CA GLU A 238 -4.44 -7.47 -23.43
C GLU A 238 -4.49 -6.21 -22.56
N LYS A 239 -3.87 -5.12 -23.02
CA LYS A 239 -3.95 -3.80 -22.39
C LYS A 239 -5.37 -3.30 -22.27
N TYR A 240 -6.19 -3.51 -23.32
CA TYR A 240 -7.61 -3.15 -23.28
C TYR A 240 -8.38 -4.01 -22.28
N LEU A 241 -8.16 -5.33 -22.25
CA LEU A 241 -8.84 -6.23 -21.31
C LEU A 241 -8.51 -5.85 -19.86
N ARG A 242 -7.24 -5.59 -19.55
CA ARG A 242 -6.81 -5.11 -18.24
C ARG A 242 -7.40 -3.74 -17.87
N ASN A 243 -7.53 -2.84 -18.84
CA ASN A 243 -8.17 -1.54 -18.64
C ASN A 243 -9.67 -1.71 -18.36
N LEU A 244 -10.36 -2.56 -19.11
CA LEU A 244 -11.78 -2.88 -18.90
C LEU A 244 -11.99 -3.51 -17.52
N GLN A 245 -11.15 -4.45 -17.13
CA GLN A 245 -11.18 -5.05 -15.80
C GLN A 245 -11.05 -3.98 -14.70
N ARG A 246 -10.09 -3.06 -14.82
CA ARG A 246 -9.91 -1.95 -13.87
C ARG A 246 -11.11 -1.00 -13.85
N LYS A 247 -11.67 -0.64 -15.00
CA LYS A 247 -12.88 0.18 -15.11
C LYS A 247 -14.06 -0.46 -14.38
N LEU A 248 -14.31 -1.75 -14.63
CA LEU A 248 -15.39 -2.49 -13.96
C LEU A 248 -15.15 -2.62 -12.44
N GLN A 249 -13.92 -2.93 -12.03
CA GLN A 249 -13.55 -3.01 -10.62
C GLN A 249 -13.72 -1.66 -9.89
N SER A 250 -13.40 -0.56 -10.56
CA SER A 250 -13.52 0.80 -10.00
C SER A 250 -14.95 1.25 -9.73
N LEU A 251 -15.95 0.57 -10.30
CA LEU A 251 -17.36 0.81 -9.97
C LEU A 251 -17.66 0.48 -8.50
N GLY A 252 -16.82 -0.34 -7.84
CA GLY A 252 -16.96 -0.70 -6.43
C GLY A 252 -18.16 -1.57 -6.10
N MET A 253 -18.76 -2.20 -7.12
CA MET A 253 -19.94 -3.07 -7.02
C MET A 253 -19.59 -4.55 -7.00
N PHE A 254 -18.34 -4.91 -7.30
CA PHE A 254 -17.91 -6.28 -7.46
C PHE A 254 -16.83 -6.68 -6.46
N GLN A 255 -16.89 -7.93 -5.97
CA GLN A 255 -15.82 -8.55 -5.17
C GLN A 255 -14.61 -8.84 -6.04
N TYR A 256 -14.88 -9.44 -7.22
CA TYR A 256 -13.87 -9.65 -8.23
C TYR A 256 -14.46 -9.46 -9.63
N VAL A 257 -13.58 -9.13 -10.54
CA VAL A 257 -13.84 -8.97 -11.97
C VAL A 257 -12.72 -9.68 -12.71
N THR A 258 -13.07 -10.57 -13.62
CA THR A 258 -12.11 -11.19 -14.54
C THR A 258 -12.57 -10.92 -15.96
N VAL A 259 -11.67 -10.39 -16.77
CA VAL A 259 -11.91 -10.09 -18.18
C VAL A 259 -10.88 -10.86 -19.01
N ARG A 260 -11.35 -11.69 -19.92
CA ARG A 260 -10.48 -12.49 -20.79
C ARG A 260 -11.09 -12.65 -22.18
N GLY A 261 -10.25 -12.83 -23.19
CA GLY A 261 -10.70 -13.33 -24.49
C GLY A 261 -11.12 -14.79 -24.35
N ASP A 262 -12.19 -15.18 -25.03
CA ASP A 262 -12.60 -16.57 -25.15
C ASP A 262 -11.85 -17.19 -26.33
N LEU A 263 -10.75 -17.87 -26.00
CA LEU A 263 -9.84 -18.48 -26.98
C LEU A 263 -10.06 -19.98 -27.13
N GLU A 264 -11.12 -20.53 -26.50
CA GLU A 264 -11.42 -21.98 -26.51
C GLU A 264 -11.99 -22.42 -27.86
N GLU A 265 -12.76 -21.57 -28.57
CA GLU A 265 -13.20 -21.84 -29.93
C GLU A 265 -12.05 -21.61 -30.90
N GLN A 266 -11.75 -22.66 -31.70
CA GLN A 266 -10.63 -22.66 -32.66
C GLN A 266 -10.66 -21.40 -33.55
N HIS A 267 -9.79 -20.44 -33.25
CA HIS A 267 -9.51 -19.26 -34.07
C HIS A 267 -10.70 -18.35 -34.38
N ALA A 268 -11.65 -18.21 -33.44
CA ALA A 268 -12.72 -17.23 -33.60
C ALA A 268 -12.13 -15.82 -33.80
N ASN A 269 -12.44 -15.22 -34.93
CA ASN A 269 -12.02 -13.84 -35.22
C ASN A 269 -13.23 -13.12 -35.88
N PRO A 270 -13.85 -12.18 -35.18
CA PRO A 270 -13.46 -11.50 -33.91
C PRO A 270 -13.49 -12.40 -32.66
N VAL A 271 -12.54 -12.15 -31.72
CA VAL A 271 -12.42 -12.92 -30.48
C VAL A 271 -13.50 -12.47 -29.47
N PRO A 272 -14.39 -13.36 -29.02
CA PRO A 272 -15.37 -13.03 -28.00
C PRO A 272 -14.71 -12.67 -26.68
N ILE A 273 -15.28 -11.72 -25.93
CA ILE A 273 -14.79 -11.33 -24.62
C ILE A 273 -15.72 -11.92 -23.54
N GLN A 274 -15.14 -12.63 -22.59
CA GLN A 274 -15.85 -13.12 -21.43
C GLN A 274 -15.51 -12.30 -20.20
N VAL A 275 -16.53 -11.71 -19.57
CA VAL A 275 -16.42 -10.95 -18.34
C VAL A 275 -17.14 -11.73 -17.23
N ASN A 276 -16.38 -12.28 -16.30
CA ASN A 276 -16.92 -12.96 -15.13
C ASN A 276 -16.87 -12.00 -13.93
N LEU A 277 -18.02 -11.80 -13.31
CA LEU A 277 -18.26 -10.84 -12.23
C LEU A 277 -18.81 -11.59 -11.01
N LYS A 278 -18.44 -11.15 -9.83
CA LYS A 278 -19.16 -11.50 -8.60
C LYS A 278 -19.52 -10.21 -7.89
N GLU A 279 -20.81 -9.98 -7.73
CA GLU A 279 -21.31 -8.79 -7.04
C GLU A 279 -20.87 -8.79 -5.57
N ALA A 280 -20.55 -7.61 -5.05
CA ALA A 280 -20.22 -7.42 -3.64
C ALA A 280 -21.48 -7.46 -2.80
N LEU A 281 -21.34 -7.84 -1.53
CA LEU A 281 -22.46 -7.80 -0.58
C LEU A 281 -23.04 -6.40 -0.53
N ARG A 282 -24.37 -6.28 -0.71
CA ARG A 282 -25.06 -4.99 -0.70
C ARG A 282 -24.95 -4.24 0.61
N TYR A 283 -24.90 -4.96 1.71
CA TYR A 283 -24.74 -4.40 3.05
C TYR A 283 -23.44 -4.87 3.65
N SER A 284 -22.69 -3.96 4.23
CA SER A 284 -21.55 -4.29 5.08
C SER A 284 -21.55 -3.40 6.31
N VAL A 285 -21.21 -3.99 7.45
CA VAL A 285 -21.06 -3.27 8.72
C VAL A 285 -19.63 -3.49 9.19
N LYS A 286 -18.95 -2.39 9.50
CA LYS A 286 -17.59 -2.42 10.06
C LYS A 286 -17.60 -1.74 11.41
N PHE A 287 -17.00 -2.40 12.40
CA PHE A 287 -16.76 -1.83 13.72
C PHE A 287 -15.28 -1.49 13.85
N GLY A 288 -15.00 -0.32 14.39
CA GLY A 288 -13.63 0.12 14.71
C GLY A 288 -13.52 0.42 16.19
N VAL A 289 -12.47 -0.06 16.82
CA VAL A 289 -12.08 0.25 18.19
C VAL A 289 -10.61 0.62 18.20
N GLY A 290 -10.24 1.63 18.95
CA GLY A 290 -8.86 2.06 19.04
C GLY A 290 -8.59 2.91 20.27
N TYR A 291 -7.31 3.11 20.54
CA TYR A 291 -6.82 3.99 21.59
C TYR A 291 -5.67 4.82 21.05
N GLY A 292 -5.68 6.11 21.31
CA GLY A 292 -4.59 7.02 21.05
C GLY A 292 -4.36 7.93 22.25
N GLN A 293 -3.16 8.46 22.42
CA GLN A 293 -2.87 9.30 23.57
C GLN A 293 -3.68 10.61 23.54
N GLU A 294 -3.92 11.16 22.35
CA GLU A 294 -4.62 12.43 22.17
C GLU A 294 -6.14 12.24 22.23
N ASP A 295 -6.67 11.32 21.43
CA ASP A 295 -8.11 11.07 21.28
C ASP A 295 -8.66 9.99 22.24
N LYS A 296 -7.79 9.44 23.12
CA LYS A 296 -8.10 8.40 24.11
C LYS A 296 -8.80 7.19 23.47
N PHE A 297 -9.80 6.66 24.13
CA PHE A 297 -10.62 5.58 23.58
C PHE A 297 -11.48 6.12 22.43
N ARG A 298 -11.49 5.39 21.32
CA ARG A 298 -12.31 5.67 20.15
C ARG A 298 -13.06 4.43 19.67
N THR A 299 -14.27 4.64 19.25
CA THR A 299 -15.06 3.60 18.61
C THR A 299 -15.78 4.18 17.39
N SER A 300 -16.02 3.34 16.39
CA SER A 300 -16.76 3.74 15.20
C SER A 300 -17.56 2.59 14.63
N ILE A 301 -18.64 2.94 13.96
CA ILE A 301 -19.44 2.03 13.16
C ILE A 301 -19.59 2.62 11.76
N THR A 302 -19.39 1.79 10.75
CA THR A 302 -19.59 2.15 9.35
C THR A 302 -20.56 1.16 8.73
N VAL A 303 -21.71 1.65 8.29
CA VAL A 303 -22.72 0.86 7.56
C VAL A 303 -22.71 1.30 6.10
N THR A 304 -22.41 0.37 5.20
CA THR A 304 -22.39 0.64 3.76
C THR A 304 -23.53 -0.10 3.08
N LYS A 305 -24.25 0.61 2.21
CA LYS A 305 -25.23 0.04 1.28
C LYS A 305 -24.81 0.34 -0.15
N LEU A 306 -24.54 -0.70 -0.93
CA LEU A 306 -24.33 -0.62 -2.36
C LEU A 306 -25.67 -0.67 -3.09
N GLY A 307 -25.74 -0.08 -4.30
CA GLY A 307 -26.98 0.00 -5.09
C GLY A 307 -28.07 0.87 -4.45
N PHE A 308 -27.69 1.87 -3.62
CA PHE A 308 -28.65 2.79 -2.97
C PHE A 308 -29.44 3.57 -4.03
N LEU A 309 -30.78 3.50 -3.96
CA LEU A 309 -31.69 4.04 -5.00
C LEU A 309 -31.41 3.51 -6.42
N GLY A 310 -30.88 2.29 -6.52
CA GLY A 310 -30.58 1.63 -7.78
C GLY A 310 -29.21 2.01 -8.41
N GLY A 311 -28.77 1.25 -9.39
CA GLY A 311 -27.53 1.45 -10.11
C GLY A 311 -26.28 1.22 -9.26
N ILE A 312 -25.25 2.03 -9.49
CA ILE A 312 -23.93 1.94 -8.84
C ILE A 312 -23.74 2.94 -7.69
N ARG A 313 -24.84 3.50 -7.18
CA ARG A 313 -24.80 4.44 -6.05
C ARG A 313 -24.43 3.73 -4.76
N LYS A 314 -23.72 4.45 -3.90
CA LYS A 314 -23.30 3.95 -2.60
C LYS A 314 -23.74 4.91 -1.51
N ALA A 315 -24.36 4.38 -0.45
CA ALA A 315 -24.62 5.11 0.79
C ALA A 315 -23.76 4.56 1.91
N VAL A 316 -23.09 5.43 2.64
CA VAL A 316 -22.27 5.08 3.80
C VAL A 316 -22.70 5.91 4.99
N PHE A 317 -23.28 5.28 5.99
CA PHE A 317 -23.49 5.87 7.30
C PHE A 317 -22.26 5.62 8.16
N TYR A 318 -21.77 6.69 8.78
CA TYR A 318 -20.61 6.64 9.68
C TYR A 318 -20.95 7.30 11.00
N ALA A 319 -20.65 6.62 12.10
CA ALA A 319 -20.73 7.15 13.44
C ALA A 319 -19.42 6.89 14.18
N LYS A 320 -18.87 7.91 14.85
CA LYS A 320 -17.64 7.84 15.65
C LYS A 320 -17.83 8.50 16.99
N TYR A 321 -17.17 7.96 18.00
CA TYR A 321 -16.96 8.54 19.31
C TYR A 321 -15.49 8.54 19.67
N SER A 322 -14.97 9.64 20.20
CA SER A 322 -13.67 9.73 20.87
C SER A 322 -13.67 10.91 21.85
N SER A 323 -12.62 11.08 22.67
CA SER A 323 -12.55 12.24 23.58
C SER A 323 -12.44 13.58 22.84
N LEU A 324 -11.80 13.61 21.65
CA LEU A 324 -11.72 14.82 20.81
C LEU A 324 -12.95 15.03 19.94
N GLU A 325 -13.68 13.97 19.64
CA GLU A 325 -14.93 13.99 18.88
C GLU A 325 -16.01 13.18 19.62
N PRO A 326 -16.68 13.76 20.64
CA PRO A 326 -17.72 13.07 21.41
C PRO A 326 -18.87 12.52 20.57
N TYR A 327 -19.10 13.07 19.40
CA TYR A 327 -19.88 12.46 18.34
C TYR A 327 -19.48 13.01 16.97
N ASN A 328 -19.48 12.13 15.99
CA ASN A 328 -19.34 12.46 14.58
C ASN A 328 -20.25 11.51 13.79
N LEU A 329 -21.35 12.04 13.28
CA LEU A 329 -22.34 11.32 12.49
C LEU A 329 -22.32 11.89 11.08
N SER A 330 -22.20 11.02 10.07
CA SER A 330 -22.25 11.46 8.68
C SER A 330 -22.92 10.43 7.78
N LEU A 331 -23.54 10.91 6.69
CA LEU A 331 -24.12 10.09 5.64
C LEU A 331 -23.51 10.48 4.31
N LYS A 332 -22.63 9.64 3.77
CA LYS A 332 -21.97 9.86 2.49
C LYS A 332 -22.71 9.15 1.38
N LEU A 333 -23.34 9.92 0.49
CA LEU A 333 -24.00 9.43 -0.71
C LEU A 333 -23.09 9.66 -1.91
N THR A 334 -22.78 8.60 -2.66
CA THR A 334 -21.81 8.63 -3.76
C THR A 334 -22.48 8.20 -5.05
N GLN A 335 -22.35 9.01 -6.10
CA GLN A 335 -22.77 8.73 -7.47
C GLN A 335 -21.52 8.72 -8.36
N PRO A 336 -20.97 7.54 -8.71
CA PRO A 336 -19.89 7.43 -9.70
C PRO A 336 -20.37 7.70 -11.12
N GLY A 337 -19.44 8.02 -12.02
CA GLY A 337 -19.70 8.15 -13.46
C GLY A 337 -20.59 9.34 -13.84
N LEU A 338 -20.63 10.41 -13.01
CA LEU A 338 -21.38 11.61 -13.33
C LEU A 338 -20.52 12.56 -14.18
N PHE A 339 -21.07 13.06 -15.29
CA PHE A 339 -20.47 13.87 -16.34
C PHE A 339 -19.33 13.14 -17.09
N TYR A 340 -18.36 12.56 -16.39
CA TYR A 340 -17.26 11.77 -16.95
C TYR A 340 -17.24 10.38 -16.29
N GLN A 341 -16.71 9.36 -16.99
CA GLN A 341 -16.62 7.98 -16.45
C GLN A 341 -15.83 7.90 -15.14
N ASN A 342 -14.80 8.73 -15.01
CA ASN A 342 -13.93 8.88 -13.83
C ASN A 342 -14.36 10.02 -12.89
N GLY A 343 -15.53 10.64 -13.15
CA GLY A 343 -16.14 11.66 -12.31
C GLY A 343 -17.02 11.05 -11.24
N THR A 344 -16.99 11.58 -10.03
CA THR A 344 -17.82 11.10 -8.89
C THR A 344 -18.39 12.28 -8.14
N LEU A 345 -19.72 12.29 -7.98
CA LEU A 345 -20.41 13.24 -7.11
C LEU A 345 -20.64 12.61 -5.74
N ILE A 346 -20.36 13.36 -4.69
CA ILE A 346 -20.52 12.96 -3.30
C ILE A 346 -21.31 14.02 -2.58
N LEU A 347 -22.40 13.62 -1.90
CA LEU A 347 -23.13 14.43 -0.95
C LEU A 347 -22.91 13.88 0.45
N ASN A 348 -22.48 14.73 1.38
CA ASN A 348 -22.12 14.31 2.73
C ASN A 348 -22.71 15.25 3.79
N PRO A 349 -23.97 15.11 4.20
CA PRO A 349 -24.48 15.74 5.42
C PRO A 349 -23.83 15.14 6.66
N TYR A 350 -23.58 15.99 7.66
CA TYR A 350 -22.95 15.56 8.92
C TYR A 350 -23.34 16.43 10.11
N VAL A 351 -23.22 15.84 11.30
CA VAL A 351 -23.28 16.50 12.59
C VAL A 351 -22.14 15.99 13.44
N ARG A 352 -21.34 16.90 14.00
CA ARG A 352 -20.21 16.52 14.85
C ARG A 352 -19.94 17.53 15.95
N LYS A 353 -19.30 17.06 17.01
CA LYS A 353 -18.76 17.89 18.09
C LYS A 353 -17.26 17.65 18.18
N GLU A 354 -16.51 18.73 18.28
CA GLU A 354 -15.05 18.73 18.43
C GLU A 354 -14.73 19.35 19.78
N GLU A 355 -13.91 18.68 20.61
CA GLU A 355 -13.44 19.16 21.89
C GLU A 355 -11.91 19.29 21.84
N GLU A 356 -11.44 20.51 21.65
CA GLU A 356 -10.03 20.86 21.66
C GLU A 356 -9.64 21.56 22.97
N THR A 357 -8.34 21.71 23.21
CA THR A 357 -7.84 22.32 24.46
C THR A 357 -8.31 23.76 24.64
N ASN A 358 -8.55 24.48 23.55
CA ASN A 358 -8.86 25.91 23.53
C ASN A 358 -10.33 26.23 23.19
N TYR A 359 -11.06 25.31 22.58
CA TYR A 359 -12.47 25.49 22.24
C TYR A 359 -13.23 24.16 22.17
N THR A 360 -14.53 24.27 22.31
CA THR A 360 -15.50 23.23 21.91
C THR A 360 -16.31 23.74 20.73
N ARG A 361 -16.42 22.95 19.66
CA ARG A 361 -17.19 23.30 18.46
C ARG A 361 -18.25 22.25 18.18
N SER A 362 -19.49 22.65 18.13
CA SER A 362 -20.59 21.86 17.56
C SER A 362 -20.82 22.31 16.12
N LYS A 363 -20.78 21.38 15.18
CA LYS A 363 -20.89 21.68 13.75
C LYS A 363 -21.93 20.78 13.09
N MET A 364 -22.86 21.39 12.35
CA MET A 364 -23.83 20.71 11.49
C MET A 364 -23.73 21.28 10.09
N GLY A 365 -23.70 20.43 9.08
CA GLY A 365 -23.57 20.92 7.72
C GLY A 365 -23.70 19.85 6.65
N SER A 366 -23.44 20.27 5.43
CA SER A 366 -23.39 19.39 4.28
C SER A 366 -22.25 19.80 3.33
N LEU A 367 -21.57 18.81 2.79
CA LEU A 367 -20.50 18.98 1.81
C LEU A 367 -20.90 18.29 0.51
N VAL A 368 -20.90 19.02 -0.59
CA VAL A 368 -21.01 18.49 -1.94
C VAL A 368 -19.61 18.48 -2.56
N THR A 369 -19.16 17.32 -3.01
CA THR A 369 -17.86 17.16 -3.67
C THR A 369 -18.05 16.59 -5.06
N TYR A 370 -17.49 17.23 -6.07
CA TYR A 370 -17.27 16.63 -7.36
C TYR A 370 -15.79 16.28 -7.49
N GLN A 371 -15.50 15.01 -7.66
CA GLN A 371 -14.16 14.46 -7.75
C GLN A 371 -13.92 13.91 -9.15
N LEU A 372 -12.77 14.20 -9.76
CA LEU A 372 -12.36 13.74 -11.08
C LEU A 372 -10.98 13.10 -11.01
N GLY A 373 -10.90 11.81 -11.37
CA GLY A 373 -9.62 11.10 -11.49
C GLY A 373 -8.92 11.49 -12.80
N LEU A 374 -7.67 11.93 -12.71
CA LEU A 374 -6.82 12.31 -13.84
C LEU A 374 -5.66 11.30 -13.96
N GLY A 375 -5.92 10.18 -14.65
CA GLY A 375 -4.97 9.09 -14.75
C GLY A 375 -4.97 8.17 -13.52
N ARG A 376 -3.81 7.55 -13.24
CA ARG A 376 -3.68 6.51 -12.20
C ARG A 376 -3.49 7.07 -10.80
N TYR A 377 -2.75 8.16 -10.68
CA TYR A 377 -2.24 8.66 -9.40
C TYR A 377 -2.78 10.03 -9.02
N MET A 378 -3.47 10.72 -9.94
CA MET A 378 -3.89 12.10 -9.74
C MET A 378 -5.41 12.23 -9.67
N THR A 379 -5.87 13.00 -8.70
CA THR A 379 -7.29 13.31 -8.48
C THR A 379 -7.44 14.80 -8.22
N THR A 380 -8.38 15.44 -8.92
CA THR A 380 -8.82 16.80 -8.60
C THR A 380 -10.22 16.78 -8.02
N TYR A 381 -10.56 17.78 -7.22
CA TYR A 381 -11.88 17.89 -6.62
C TYR A 381 -12.33 19.34 -6.48
N LEU A 382 -13.65 19.52 -6.55
CA LEU A 382 -14.34 20.74 -6.24
C LEU A 382 -15.33 20.45 -5.10
N ASN A 383 -15.18 21.15 -3.98
CA ASN A 383 -16.06 21.03 -2.82
C ASN A 383 -16.88 22.29 -2.68
N TYR A 384 -18.14 22.15 -2.27
CA TYR A 384 -18.95 23.24 -1.76
C TYR A 384 -19.61 22.81 -0.44
N GLY A 385 -19.35 23.54 0.63
CA GLY A 385 -19.82 23.25 1.97
C GLY A 385 -20.68 24.38 2.55
N ILE A 386 -21.66 23.99 3.35
CA ILE A 386 -22.47 24.89 4.15
C ILE A 386 -22.52 24.34 5.56
N ASP A 387 -22.16 25.17 6.54
CA ASP A 387 -22.03 24.78 7.94
C ASP A 387 -22.68 25.78 8.87
N TRP A 388 -23.31 25.28 9.93
CA TRP A 388 -23.69 25.99 11.13
C TRP A 388 -22.73 25.57 12.24
N ASN A 389 -22.10 26.55 12.87
CA ASN A 389 -21.11 26.34 13.90
C ASN A 389 -21.55 27.03 15.19
N ASN A 390 -21.39 26.32 16.30
CA ASN A 390 -21.49 26.88 17.66
C ASN A 390 -20.15 26.63 18.33
N ILE A 391 -19.45 27.69 18.72
CA ILE A 391 -18.14 27.63 19.38
C ILE A 391 -18.26 28.17 20.78
N LYS A 392 -17.68 27.42 21.73
CA LYS A 392 -17.46 27.85 23.10
C LYS A 392 -15.97 27.81 23.39
N THR A 393 -15.43 28.89 23.90
CA THR A 393 -14.01 28.97 24.28
C THR A 393 -13.77 28.32 25.63
N ALA A 394 -12.54 27.85 25.87
CA ALA A 394 -12.16 27.18 27.11
C ALA A 394 -11.89 28.17 28.26
N SER A 395 -11.75 29.47 27.96
CA SER A 395 -11.43 30.52 28.94
C SER A 395 -12.09 31.84 28.57
N PRO A 396 -12.58 32.63 29.55
CA PRO A 396 -13.09 33.99 29.34
C PRO A 396 -12.06 34.93 28.71
N LEU A 397 -10.75 34.84 29.09
CA LEU A 397 -9.70 35.67 28.50
C LEU A 397 -9.47 35.34 27.01
N LEU A 398 -9.63 34.06 26.63
CA LEU A 398 -9.62 33.65 25.25
C LEU A 398 -10.87 34.18 24.51
N GLU A 399 -12.00 34.31 25.22
CA GLU A 399 -13.24 34.89 24.73
C GLU A 399 -13.07 36.37 24.43
N ASP A 400 -12.42 37.16 25.31
CA ASP A 400 -12.12 38.57 25.08
C ASP A 400 -11.22 38.78 23.87
N ASP A 401 -10.19 37.95 23.70
CA ASP A 401 -9.28 38.00 22.55
C ASP A 401 -9.97 37.60 21.22
N LEU A 402 -11.03 36.80 21.26
CA LEU A 402 -11.66 36.22 20.09
C LEU A 402 -13.09 36.74 19.85
N ILE A 403 -13.87 37.03 20.89
CA ILE A 403 -15.27 37.46 20.79
C ILE A 403 -15.40 38.98 20.65
N SER A 404 -14.45 39.76 21.18
CA SER A 404 -14.39 41.18 20.78
C SER A 404 -14.25 41.32 19.25
N GLN A 405 -13.87 40.25 18.57
CA GLN A 405 -13.61 40.20 17.14
C GLN A 405 -14.38 39.09 16.38
N GLY A 406 -15.11 38.16 17.02
CA GLY A 406 -15.75 37.02 16.36
C GLY A 406 -17.06 36.59 17.05
N LYS A 407 -17.89 35.86 16.33
CA LYS A 407 -19.17 35.33 16.80
C LYS A 407 -19.02 33.91 17.33
N GLY A 408 -19.58 33.56 18.49
CA GLY A 408 -19.66 32.19 19.00
C GLY A 408 -20.48 31.29 18.10
N ASP A 409 -21.64 31.81 17.60
CA ASP A 409 -22.48 31.15 16.62
C ASP A 409 -22.30 31.79 15.27
N TYR A 410 -21.96 31.02 14.25
CA TYR A 410 -21.78 31.52 12.89
C TYR A 410 -22.17 30.51 11.82
N ARG A 411 -22.53 31.02 10.68
CA ARG A 411 -22.75 30.27 9.44
C ARG A 411 -21.54 30.44 8.55
N GLN A 412 -21.17 29.35 7.88
CA GLN A 412 -20.06 29.37 6.94
C GLN A 412 -20.44 28.65 5.67
N SER A 413 -20.31 29.30 4.54
CA SER A 413 -20.26 28.66 3.25
C SER A 413 -18.84 28.73 2.70
N SER A 414 -18.39 27.69 2.01
CA SER A 414 -17.05 27.65 1.45
C SER A 414 -16.99 26.82 0.16
N ALA A 415 -16.18 27.28 -0.78
CA ALA A 415 -15.81 26.52 -1.97
C ALA A 415 -14.32 26.19 -1.92
N THR A 416 -13.98 24.95 -2.25
CA THR A 416 -12.58 24.48 -2.27
C THR A 416 -12.29 23.80 -3.60
N ILE A 417 -11.23 24.21 -4.29
CA ILE A 417 -10.65 23.45 -5.38
C ILE A 417 -9.35 22.81 -4.88
N GLY A 418 -9.11 21.56 -5.23
CA GLY A 418 -7.90 20.88 -4.80
C GLY A 418 -7.45 19.79 -5.74
N LEU A 419 -6.20 19.39 -5.53
CA LEU A 419 -5.49 18.37 -6.28
C LEU A 419 -4.78 17.45 -5.31
N VAL A 420 -4.80 16.15 -5.58
CA VAL A 420 -4.02 15.13 -4.89
C VAL A 420 -3.32 14.27 -5.92
N TYR A 421 -2.03 14.09 -5.75
CA TYR A 421 -1.20 13.11 -6.46
C TYR A 421 -0.61 12.15 -5.44
N ASP A 422 -0.74 10.85 -5.66
CA ASP A 422 -0.23 9.83 -4.74
C ASP A 422 0.20 8.58 -5.53
N ASP A 423 1.52 8.38 -5.63
CA ASP A 423 2.14 7.17 -6.17
C ASP A 423 2.95 6.43 -5.09
N SER A 424 2.71 6.75 -3.82
CA SER A 424 3.41 6.13 -2.69
C SER A 424 2.98 4.68 -2.47
N GLU A 425 3.94 3.78 -2.39
CA GLU A 425 3.71 2.34 -2.21
C GLU A 425 4.66 1.74 -1.16
N PRO A 426 4.18 0.75 -0.37
CA PRO A 426 2.80 0.32 -0.14
C PRO A 426 1.97 1.33 0.69
N MET A 427 0.64 1.26 0.60
CA MET A 427 -0.31 2.24 1.15
C MET A 427 -0.11 2.58 2.64
N PHE A 428 0.15 1.59 3.51
CA PHE A 428 0.19 1.80 4.97
C PHE A 428 1.58 2.15 5.53
N SER A 429 2.65 1.85 4.82
CA SER A 429 4.03 2.16 5.21
C SER A 429 4.88 2.32 3.96
N PRO A 430 4.80 3.48 3.29
CA PRO A 430 5.44 3.69 2.01
C PRO A 430 6.96 3.56 2.07
N LEU A 431 7.52 2.83 1.09
CA LEU A 431 8.96 2.65 0.88
C LEU A 431 9.51 3.55 -0.21
N HIS A 432 8.67 3.90 -1.18
CA HIS A 432 9.01 4.79 -2.31
C HIS A 432 7.78 5.55 -2.79
N GLY A 433 8.00 6.56 -3.62
CA GLY A 433 6.95 7.37 -4.23
C GLY A 433 6.85 8.78 -3.69
N TRP A 434 5.87 9.52 -4.20
CA TRP A 434 5.54 10.87 -3.85
C TRP A 434 4.07 10.98 -3.42
N TYR A 435 3.82 11.83 -2.46
CA TYR A 435 2.49 12.34 -2.18
C TYR A 435 2.53 13.85 -2.30
N PHE A 436 1.60 14.41 -3.04
CA PHE A 436 1.37 15.84 -3.12
C PHE A 436 -0.11 16.14 -2.95
N SER A 437 -0.45 17.09 -2.08
CA SER A 437 -1.80 17.62 -2.01
C SER A 437 -1.78 19.14 -1.92
N SER A 438 -2.71 19.79 -2.58
CA SER A 438 -2.90 21.23 -2.49
C SER A 438 -4.37 21.57 -2.61
N GLY A 439 -4.84 22.51 -1.78
CA GLY A 439 -6.22 22.98 -1.78
C GLY A 439 -6.27 24.48 -1.55
N LEU A 440 -7.15 25.13 -2.32
CA LEU A 440 -7.48 26.55 -2.18
C LEU A 440 -8.98 26.67 -1.82
N THR A 441 -9.24 27.21 -0.66
CA THR A 441 -10.58 27.41 -0.12
C THR A 441 -10.93 28.89 -0.09
N TRP A 442 -12.12 29.23 -0.57
CA TRP A 442 -12.75 30.52 -0.40
C TRP A 442 -13.90 30.36 0.59
N GLY A 443 -13.80 30.97 1.75
CA GLY A 443 -14.86 31.12 2.72
C GLY A 443 -15.71 32.34 2.40
N GLY A 444 -17.03 32.22 2.59
CA GLY A 444 -17.97 33.31 2.36
C GLY A 444 -18.52 33.40 0.93
N ILE A 445 -18.47 32.31 0.16
CA ILE A 445 -19.00 32.27 -1.21
C ILE A 445 -20.41 31.67 -1.22
N GLY A 446 -21.36 32.35 -1.84
CA GLY A 446 -22.71 31.88 -2.13
C GLY A 446 -23.69 32.23 -1.03
N PHE A 447 -24.06 31.25 -0.19
CA PHE A 447 -25.03 31.47 0.88
C PHE A 447 -24.50 32.38 2.00
N HIS A 448 -25.39 32.86 2.84
CA HIS A 448 -25.08 33.74 3.96
C HIS A 448 -23.94 33.19 4.81
N SER A 449 -22.86 33.97 4.97
CA SER A 449 -21.64 33.57 5.69
C SER A 449 -21.18 34.72 6.58
N ASP A 450 -20.73 34.37 7.77
CA ASP A 450 -20.30 35.37 8.76
C ASP A 450 -18.80 35.71 8.63
N TYR A 451 -18.01 34.81 8.01
CA TYR A 451 -16.56 35.01 7.78
C TYR A 451 -16.20 34.88 6.31
N HIS A 452 -15.29 35.78 5.85
CA HIS A 452 -14.83 35.82 4.48
C HIS A 452 -13.30 35.71 4.46
N TYR A 453 -12.80 34.61 3.90
CA TYR A 453 -11.35 34.37 3.86
C TYR A 453 -10.94 33.52 2.65
N THR A 454 -9.66 33.56 2.34
CA THR A 454 -9.01 32.54 1.52
C THR A 454 -8.09 31.71 2.39
N LYS A 455 -8.04 30.40 2.17
CA LYS A 455 -7.16 29.48 2.86
C LYS A 455 -6.49 28.56 1.85
N THR A 456 -5.17 28.52 1.84
CA THR A 456 -4.38 27.57 1.03
C THR A 456 -3.67 26.61 1.98
N SER A 457 -3.68 25.34 1.65
CA SER A 457 -2.91 24.32 2.35
C SER A 457 -2.29 23.38 1.34
N SER A 458 -1.00 23.15 1.46
CA SER A 458 -0.26 22.25 0.56
C SER A 458 0.65 21.33 1.38
N GLU A 459 0.79 20.11 0.94
CA GLU A 459 1.63 19.11 1.57
C GLU A 459 2.37 18.29 0.51
N VAL A 460 3.66 18.07 0.74
CA VAL A 460 4.51 17.21 -0.08
C VAL A 460 5.14 16.17 0.82
N ARG A 461 5.12 14.91 0.38
CA ARG A 461 5.85 13.80 1.02
C ARG A 461 6.70 13.11 -0.02
N LYS A 462 7.88 12.65 0.39
CA LYS A 462 8.76 11.80 -0.42
C LYS A 462 9.20 10.61 0.39
N TYR A 463 9.14 9.44 -0.23
CA TYR A 463 9.64 8.19 0.32
C TYR A 463 10.71 7.63 -0.61
N THR A 464 11.83 7.19 -0.07
CA THR A 464 12.94 6.65 -0.85
C THR A 464 13.68 5.60 -0.03
N THR A 465 13.85 4.42 -0.58
CA THR A 465 14.75 3.40 -0.03
C THR A 465 16.18 3.77 -0.40
N LEU A 466 17.04 4.03 0.61
CA LEU A 466 18.42 4.47 0.42
C LEU A 466 19.37 3.28 0.21
N TYR A 467 19.47 2.42 1.21
CA TYR A 467 20.38 1.28 1.18
C TYR A 467 19.72 0.07 1.83
N LYS A 468 19.73 -1.08 1.15
CA LYS A 468 19.02 -2.31 1.57
C LYS A 468 17.55 -2.00 1.86
N GLN A 469 17.19 -1.88 3.15
CA GLN A 469 15.82 -1.67 3.62
C GLN A 469 15.67 -0.37 4.43
N LEU A 470 16.69 0.50 4.43
CA LEU A 470 16.63 1.82 5.09
C LEU A 470 15.80 2.77 4.23
N VAL A 471 14.69 3.26 4.78
CA VAL A 471 13.80 4.20 4.11
C VAL A 471 13.95 5.59 4.69
N LEU A 472 14.18 6.56 3.82
CA LEU A 472 14.06 7.98 4.12
C LEU A 472 12.65 8.43 3.77
N ALA A 473 11.92 8.95 4.76
CA ALA A 473 10.63 9.60 4.58
C ALA A 473 10.76 11.08 4.96
N ALA A 474 10.35 11.96 4.05
CA ALA A 474 10.36 13.40 4.27
C ALA A 474 8.99 14.00 3.98
N ARG A 475 8.58 14.97 4.78
CA ARG A 475 7.32 15.70 4.67
C ARG A 475 7.56 17.20 4.83
N VAL A 476 6.88 17.98 4.00
CA VAL A 476 6.74 19.43 4.19
C VAL A 476 5.27 19.80 4.00
N GLN A 477 4.72 20.51 4.96
CA GLN A 477 3.35 21.04 4.91
C GLN A 477 3.40 22.55 5.17
N GLY A 478 2.75 23.31 4.31
CA GLY A 478 2.63 24.75 4.44
C GLY A 478 1.21 25.23 4.16
N GLY A 479 0.88 26.38 4.68
CA GLY A 479 -0.43 26.99 4.41
C GLY A 479 -0.51 28.42 4.90
N PHE A 480 -1.45 29.15 4.33
CA PHE A 480 -1.80 30.50 4.76
C PHE A 480 -3.29 30.73 4.64
N MET A 481 -3.77 31.60 5.51
CA MET A 481 -5.17 32.00 5.59
C MET A 481 -5.25 33.52 5.67
N LYS A 482 -6.07 34.14 4.80
CA LYS A 482 -6.19 35.60 4.71
C LYS A 482 -7.66 35.99 4.82
N PRO A 483 -8.04 36.86 5.78
CA PRO A 483 -9.36 37.48 5.76
C PRO A 483 -9.51 38.37 4.52
N LEU A 484 -10.69 38.39 3.93
CA LEU A 484 -10.96 39.13 2.67
C LEU A 484 -11.53 40.52 2.93
N ARG A 485 -12.09 40.78 4.10
CA ARG A 485 -12.63 42.09 4.49
C ARG A 485 -11.74 42.73 5.55
N SER A 486 -11.61 44.04 5.45
CA SER A 486 -10.83 44.81 6.42
C SER A 486 -11.47 44.72 7.80
N GLY A 487 -10.67 44.46 8.84
CA GLY A 487 -11.14 44.32 10.22
C GLY A 487 -11.76 42.96 10.55
N GLU A 488 -11.95 42.06 9.55
CA GLU A 488 -12.38 40.68 9.85
C GLU A 488 -11.22 39.83 10.37
N VAL A 489 -11.53 38.94 11.29
CA VAL A 489 -10.65 37.91 11.79
C VAL A 489 -11.01 36.56 11.20
N THR A 490 -10.06 35.64 11.21
CA THR A 490 -10.27 34.26 10.79
C THR A 490 -10.90 33.46 11.94
N PRO A 491 -11.90 32.58 11.66
CA PRO A 491 -12.53 31.76 12.70
C PRO A 491 -11.49 30.84 13.35
N ILE A 492 -11.43 30.84 14.70
CA ILE A 492 -10.44 30.09 15.48
C ILE A 492 -10.36 28.62 15.09
N ALA A 493 -11.50 27.98 14.89
CA ALA A 493 -11.54 26.56 14.57
C ALA A 493 -11.03 26.21 13.16
N ASP A 494 -10.86 27.20 12.28
CA ASP A 494 -10.38 27.01 10.92
C ASP A 494 -8.92 27.48 10.73
N ARG A 495 -8.30 28.10 11.75
CA ARG A 495 -6.88 28.50 11.76
C ARG A 495 -5.95 27.30 11.66
N PHE A 496 -4.67 27.57 11.41
CA PHE A 496 -3.63 26.54 11.46
C PHE A 496 -3.17 26.32 12.89
N TYR A 497 -2.87 25.04 13.20
CA TYR A 497 -2.32 24.59 14.47
C TYR A 497 -1.18 23.63 14.21
N ALA A 498 -0.19 23.60 15.11
CA ALA A 498 0.91 22.66 15.08
C ALA A 498 1.20 22.10 16.48
N GLY A 499 1.98 21.01 16.53
CA GLY A 499 2.22 20.18 17.71
C GLY A 499 1.33 18.95 17.72
N GLY A 500 1.78 17.90 18.38
CA GLY A 500 1.11 16.62 18.47
C GLY A 500 1.74 15.52 17.60
N SER A 501 1.19 14.35 17.71
CA SER A 501 1.75 13.11 17.15
C SER A 501 1.87 13.08 15.62
N ASN A 502 1.09 13.86 14.89
CA ASN A 502 1.05 13.91 13.43
C ASN A 502 1.51 15.27 12.86
N SER A 503 2.15 16.09 13.68
CA SER A 503 2.69 17.39 13.28
C SER A 503 4.15 17.52 13.76
N VAL A 504 4.48 18.49 14.60
CA VAL A 504 5.79 18.64 15.22
C VAL A 504 5.77 17.92 16.58
N ARG A 505 6.34 16.72 16.64
CA ARG A 505 6.43 15.92 17.86
C ARG A 505 7.35 16.61 18.88
N GLY A 506 7.11 16.42 20.17
CA GLY A 506 7.80 17.15 21.26
C GLY A 506 6.93 18.21 21.90
N TRP A 507 5.89 18.68 21.23
CA TRP A 507 4.82 19.49 21.77
C TRP A 507 3.51 18.73 21.84
N SER A 508 2.71 19.00 22.86
CA SER A 508 1.34 18.48 22.92
C SER A 508 0.52 19.01 21.75
N ARG A 509 -0.61 18.37 21.49
CA ARG A 509 -1.53 18.74 20.42
C ARG A 509 -1.86 20.24 20.46
N PHE A 510 -1.70 20.93 19.32
CA PHE A 510 -1.97 22.35 19.08
C PHE A 510 -1.09 23.34 19.89
N ASN A 511 -0.15 22.86 20.69
CA ASN A 511 0.57 23.67 21.65
C ASN A 511 1.84 24.35 21.10
N LEU A 512 2.05 24.29 19.78
CA LEU A 512 3.12 25.00 19.07
C LEU A 512 2.54 26.19 18.30
N GLY A 513 3.04 27.40 18.58
CA GLY A 513 2.60 28.63 17.96
C GLY A 513 2.08 29.68 18.95
N PRO A 514 1.26 30.65 18.48
CA PRO A 514 0.72 31.73 19.30
C PRO A 514 -0.19 31.23 20.41
N LYS A 515 -0.11 31.89 21.58
CA LYS A 515 -0.89 31.55 22.78
C LYS A 515 -1.57 32.77 23.37
N SER A 516 -2.72 32.55 24.02
CA SER A 516 -3.40 33.56 24.83
C SER A 516 -2.67 33.82 26.14
N ALA A 517 -3.13 34.80 26.92
CA ALA A 517 -2.64 35.10 28.26
C ALA A 517 -2.71 33.88 29.21
N ASP A 518 -3.72 33.02 29.05
CA ASP A 518 -3.90 31.76 29.79
C ASP A 518 -3.09 30.60 29.24
N ASN A 519 -2.12 30.87 28.35
CA ASN A 519 -1.28 29.87 27.70
C ASN A 519 -2.06 28.84 26.83
N LEU A 520 -3.29 29.17 26.38
CA LEU A 520 -4.09 28.35 25.47
C LEU A 520 -3.71 28.64 24.01
N PRO A 521 -3.75 27.64 23.10
CA PRO A 521 -3.41 27.83 21.70
C PRO A 521 -4.40 28.76 20.98
N LEU A 522 -3.91 29.79 20.31
CA LEU A 522 -4.72 30.70 19.47
C LEU A 522 -4.80 30.26 18.02
N GLY A 523 -3.92 29.33 17.60
CA GLY A 523 -3.71 29.04 16.19
C GLY A 523 -3.14 30.25 15.43
N GLY A 524 -3.00 30.14 14.14
CA GLY A 524 -2.47 31.21 13.30
C GLY A 524 -2.90 31.15 11.86
N ASN A 525 -2.57 32.21 11.13
CA ASN A 525 -2.91 32.37 9.74
C ASN A 525 -1.83 31.84 8.77
N SER A 526 -0.66 31.52 9.27
CA SER A 526 0.41 30.88 8.50
C SER A 526 0.96 29.67 9.23
N LEU A 527 1.30 28.63 8.48
CA LEU A 527 1.88 27.38 8.97
C LEU A 527 3.00 26.97 8.04
N LEU A 528 4.11 26.54 8.62
CA LEU A 528 5.11 25.76 7.92
C LEU A 528 5.67 24.70 8.87
N VAL A 529 5.54 23.43 8.51
CA VAL A 529 6.07 22.29 9.26
C VAL A 529 6.78 21.33 8.32
N SER A 530 7.85 20.73 8.82
CA SER A 530 8.63 19.72 8.10
C SER A 530 8.96 18.56 9.03
N SER A 531 9.12 17.39 8.47
CA SER A 531 9.47 16.17 9.19
C SER A 531 10.37 15.30 8.33
N VAL A 532 11.41 14.75 8.93
CA VAL A 532 12.30 13.79 8.27
C VAL A 532 12.43 12.58 9.17
N GLU A 533 12.21 11.39 8.61
CA GLU A 533 12.31 10.12 9.31
C GLU A 533 13.25 9.17 8.57
N LEU A 534 14.08 8.46 9.34
CA LEU A 534 14.81 7.28 8.87
C LEU A 534 14.16 6.05 9.50
N ARG A 535 13.63 5.17 8.66
CA ARG A 535 12.90 3.96 9.04
C ARG A 535 13.73 2.74 8.66
N TYR A 536 13.93 1.82 9.61
CA TYR A 536 14.69 0.59 9.37
C TYR A 536 13.98 -0.62 9.99
N PRO A 537 13.73 -1.70 9.24
CA PRO A 537 13.16 -2.92 9.78
C PRO A 537 14.22 -3.62 10.67
N ILE A 538 13.87 -3.83 11.94
CA ILE A 538 14.73 -4.50 12.92
C ILE A 538 14.50 -6.01 12.86
N TRP A 539 13.24 -6.41 12.76
CA TRP A 539 12.84 -7.81 12.74
C TRP A 539 11.43 -7.94 12.17
N ASN A 540 11.19 -8.88 11.28
CA ASN A 540 9.93 -9.25 10.61
C ASN A 540 8.81 -8.17 10.67
N ILE A 541 8.13 -8.03 11.83
CA ILE A 541 7.04 -7.08 12.06
C ILE A 541 7.47 -5.80 12.80
N LEU A 542 8.70 -5.72 13.27
CA LEU A 542 9.21 -4.64 14.10
C LEU A 542 10.17 -3.76 13.31
N SER A 543 9.89 -2.45 13.26
CA SER A 543 10.78 -1.44 12.66
C SER A 543 11.13 -0.35 13.68
N GLY A 544 12.34 0.17 13.58
CA GLY A 544 12.80 1.34 14.33
C GLY A 544 12.74 2.58 13.46
N VAL A 545 12.48 3.73 14.10
CA VAL A 545 12.44 5.03 13.44
C VAL A 545 13.21 6.04 14.27
N VAL A 546 14.02 6.87 13.63
CA VAL A 546 14.55 8.11 14.17
C VAL A 546 14.06 9.27 13.35
N PHE A 547 13.73 10.38 13.99
CA PHE A 547 13.11 11.50 13.31
C PHE A 547 13.53 12.86 13.85
N CYS A 548 13.41 13.86 13.00
CA CYS A 548 13.55 15.27 13.31
C CYS A 548 12.36 16.01 12.71
N ASP A 549 11.68 16.79 13.55
CA ASP A 549 10.56 17.63 13.13
C ASP A 549 10.92 19.10 13.38
N ALA A 550 10.45 19.97 12.49
CA ALA A 550 10.64 21.40 12.59
C ALA A 550 9.39 22.14 12.11
N GLY A 551 9.10 23.30 12.69
CA GLY A 551 8.02 24.13 12.20
C GLY A 551 7.57 25.19 13.17
N ASN A 552 6.60 25.98 12.74
CA ASN A 552 5.90 26.96 13.56
C ASN A 552 4.54 27.35 12.93
N VAL A 553 3.76 28.06 13.72
CA VAL A 553 2.52 28.73 13.34
C VAL A 553 2.64 30.21 13.69
N TRP A 554 2.21 31.10 12.79
CA TRP A 554 2.28 32.55 12.98
C TRP A 554 0.89 33.19 12.83
N THR A 555 0.66 34.29 13.56
CA THR A 555 -0.59 35.05 13.53
C THR A 555 -0.79 35.77 12.19
N GLY A 556 0.31 36.28 11.62
CA GLY A 556 0.27 37.01 10.36
C GLY A 556 -0.02 36.13 9.15
N THR A 557 -0.70 36.67 8.14
CA THR A 557 -0.81 36.02 6.83
C THR A 557 0.52 36.17 6.09
N TYR A 558 1.00 35.09 5.45
CA TYR A 558 2.31 35.04 4.76
C TYR A 558 3.54 35.27 5.65
N ASP A 559 3.37 35.18 6.98
CA ASP A 559 4.49 35.29 7.89
C ASP A 559 5.13 33.90 8.06
N HIS A 560 6.32 33.73 7.45
CA HIS A 560 7.11 32.49 7.54
C HIS A 560 8.52 32.83 8.03
N ASN A 561 8.61 33.41 9.21
CA ASN A 561 9.91 33.73 9.79
C ASN A 561 10.63 32.45 10.24
N LEU A 562 11.55 31.97 9.41
CA LEU A 562 12.31 30.74 9.66
C LEU A 562 13.19 30.80 10.92
N THR A 563 13.55 32.02 11.40
CA THR A 563 14.32 32.17 12.66
C THR A 563 13.51 31.77 13.88
N GLN A 564 12.20 31.74 13.78
CA GLN A 564 11.28 31.33 14.85
C GLN A 564 10.92 29.84 14.79
N PHE A 565 11.56 29.08 13.92
CA PHE A 565 11.32 27.62 13.85
C PHE A 565 11.66 26.97 15.19
N LYS A 566 10.79 26.04 15.57
CA LYS A 566 10.97 25.15 16.70
C LYS A 566 11.34 23.77 16.18
N TYR A 567 12.32 23.16 16.81
CA TYR A 567 12.90 21.88 16.41
C TYR A 567 12.71 20.84 17.50
N SER A 568 12.39 19.64 17.11
CA SER A 568 12.32 18.46 17.98
C SER A 568 12.93 17.24 17.31
N GLY A 569 13.29 16.27 18.11
CA GLY A 569 13.77 15.00 17.61
C GLY A 569 13.41 13.87 18.55
N GLY A 570 13.48 12.70 18.02
CA GLY A 570 13.11 11.52 18.78
C GLY A 570 13.34 10.23 18.03
N GLY A 571 12.89 9.16 18.67
CA GLY A 571 12.90 7.83 18.10
C GLY A 571 11.61 7.08 18.42
N GLY A 572 11.36 6.02 17.69
CA GLY A 572 10.17 5.24 17.89
C GLY A 572 10.26 3.82 17.35
N LEU A 573 9.28 3.05 17.71
CA LEU A 573 9.07 1.68 17.24
C LEU A 573 7.77 1.58 16.46
N ARG A 574 7.77 0.72 15.46
CA ARG A 574 6.62 0.40 14.60
C ARG A 574 6.41 -1.11 14.63
N ILE A 575 5.20 -1.53 14.93
CA ILE A 575 4.79 -2.94 14.82
C ILE A 575 3.81 -3.03 13.67
N SER A 576 4.21 -3.71 12.60
CA SER A 576 3.38 -3.89 11.40
C SER A 576 2.17 -4.78 11.72
N THR A 577 0.98 -4.29 11.39
CA THR A 577 -0.27 -5.05 11.49
C THR A 577 -1.07 -4.95 10.20
N PRO A 578 -2.02 -5.85 9.93
CA PRO A 578 -2.89 -5.77 8.76
C PRO A 578 -3.73 -4.48 8.66
N LEU A 579 -3.89 -3.77 9.78
CA LEU A 579 -4.66 -2.51 9.87
C LEU A 579 -3.76 -1.26 9.81
N GLY A 580 -2.48 -1.43 9.58
CA GLY A 580 -1.45 -0.41 9.64
C GLY A 580 -0.51 -0.58 10.85
N PRO A 581 0.64 0.10 10.86
CA PRO A 581 1.61 -0.04 11.95
C PRO A 581 1.09 0.56 13.26
N ILE A 582 1.30 -0.15 14.37
CA ILE A 582 1.19 0.43 15.72
C ILE A 582 2.48 1.18 15.99
N ARG A 583 2.36 2.45 16.35
CA ARG A 583 3.46 3.39 16.51
C ARG A 583 3.62 3.81 17.96
N VAL A 584 4.85 3.72 18.48
CA VAL A 584 5.25 4.29 19.78
C VAL A 584 6.42 5.22 19.52
N ASP A 585 6.24 6.51 19.76
CA ASP A 585 7.26 7.53 19.59
C ASP A 585 7.60 8.20 20.91
N VAL A 586 8.87 8.53 21.08
CA VAL A 586 9.40 9.35 22.17
C VAL A 586 10.12 10.54 21.56
N SER A 587 9.80 11.75 21.99
CA SER A 587 10.31 12.97 21.39
C SER A 587 10.55 14.05 22.42
N THR A 588 11.52 14.94 22.15
CA THR A 588 11.83 16.10 22.99
C THR A 588 12.07 17.33 22.13
N PRO A 589 11.63 18.53 22.56
CA PRO A 589 11.95 19.78 21.88
C PRO A 589 13.41 20.17 22.14
N PHE A 590 14.13 20.62 21.11
CA PHE A 590 15.51 21.12 21.22
C PHE A 590 15.56 22.62 21.52
N SER A 591 14.55 23.37 21.08
CA SER A 591 14.50 24.81 21.10
C SER A 591 13.89 25.41 22.39
N GLU A 592 13.59 24.60 23.38
CA GLU A 592 13.06 25.04 24.66
C GLU A 592 14.01 24.70 25.82
N SER A 593 14.14 25.61 26.80
CA SER A 593 14.95 25.39 28.01
C SER A 593 14.37 24.27 28.89
N ASN A 594 13.06 24.09 28.91
CA ASN A 594 12.39 23.01 29.63
C ASN A 594 12.07 21.85 28.67
N LYS A 595 13.00 20.92 28.55
CA LYS A 595 12.92 19.74 27.64
C LYS A 595 11.97 18.69 28.22
N LYS A 596 10.68 18.86 28.04
CA LYS A 596 9.70 17.84 28.41
C LYS A 596 9.69 16.73 27.38
N ILE A 597 9.90 15.49 27.82
CA ILE A 597 9.77 14.30 26.97
C ILE A 597 8.28 14.04 26.72
N GLN A 598 7.92 13.84 25.46
CA GLN A 598 6.57 13.48 25.03
C GLN A 598 6.57 12.04 24.52
N PHE A 599 5.53 11.30 24.92
CA PHE A 599 5.27 9.95 24.43
C PHE A 599 4.03 9.97 23.54
N TYR A 600 4.05 9.21 22.46
CA TYR A 600 2.91 9.10 21.54
C TYR A 600 2.67 7.63 21.24
N LEU A 601 1.41 7.19 21.39
CA LEU A 601 0.93 5.86 20.98
C LEU A 601 -0.20 6.05 19.96
N ASN A 602 -0.03 5.54 18.75
CA ASN A 602 -1.00 5.68 17.67
C ASN A 602 -1.00 4.45 16.74
N ILE A 603 -2.03 4.36 15.90
CA ILE A 603 -2.10 3.42 14.78
C ILE A 603 -1.93 4.22 13.49
N GLY A 604 -1.04 3.77 12.61
CA GLY A 604 -0.64 4.44 11.37
C GLY A 604 0.73 5.13 11.48
N GLU A 605 1.30 5.51 10.33
CA GLU A 605 2.52 6.31 10.27
C GLU A 605 2.25 7.77 10.69
N ALA A 606 3.31 8.54 10.94
CA ALA A 606 3.18 9.96 11.31
C ALA A 606 2.69 10.79 10.11
N PHE A 607 3.06 10.37 8.88
CA PHE A 607 2.64 10.95 7.61
C PHE A 607 2.78 9.95 6.46
#